data_a843543cf8cfd6e3850c8f578ce4aed4
#
_entry.id   a843543cf8cfd6e3850c8f578ce4aed4
#
_cell.length_a   1.000
_cell.length_b   1.000
_cell.length_c   1.000
_cell.angle_alpha   90.00
_cell.angle_beta   90.00
_cell.angle_gamma   90.00
#
_symmetry.space_group_name_H-M   'P 1'
#
loop_
_entity.id
_entity.type
_entity.pdbx_description
1 polymer ?
#
loop_
_entity_poly.entity_id
_entity_poly.type
_entity_poly.pdbx_seq_one_letter_code
_entity_poly.pdbx_strand_id
1 'polypeptide(L)'
;MIKYGKKSKDILEIKTNFINQNENLFQWQKKLYNFYKKQPYRKNCKNCERKLRGINFYKLNIKYIICKNCGHFNGIFEDTKELSKKFYQTSEQEKYSKIYVEKEKKDYNKRIKNIYLPKAKFLIEN
;
A
#
# COMPACT_ATOMS: atom_id res chain seq x y z
N MET A 1 -15.00 7.39 18.10
CA MET A 1 -13.84 7.16 17.23
C MET A 1 -12.48 7.38 17.90
N ILE A 2 -12.32 8.33 18.80
CA ILE A 2 -11.05 8.56 19.54
C ILE A 2 -10.66 7.35 20.41
N LYS A 3 -11.62 6.59 20.91
CA LYS A 3 -11.43 5.39 21.74
C LYS A 3 -10.55 4.30 21.10
N TYR A 4 -10.48 4.27 19.79
CA TYR A 4 -9.75 3.24 19.03
C TYR A 4 -8.46 3.75 18.37
N GLY A 5 -8.08 4.99 18.64
CA GLY A 5 -6.82 5.55 18.16
C GLY A 5 -5.63 4.84 18.79
N LYS A 6 -4.63 4.49 17.98
CA LYS A 6 -3.37 3.91 18.47
C LYS A 6 -2.35 5.00 18.74
N LYS A 7 -1.61 4.88 19.83
CA LYS A 7 -0.47 5.76 20.09
C LYS A 7 0.59 5.50 19.01
N SER A 8 1.06 6.55 18.35
CA SER A 8 2.12 6.45 17.34
C SER A 8 3.42 5.84 17.89
N LYS A 9 3.71 6.07 19.17
CA LYS A 9 4.86 5.49 19.88
C LYS A 9 4.90 3.96 19.76
N ASP A 10 3.77 3.28 19.98
CA ASP A 10 3.70 1.81 19.93
C ASP A 10 3.98 1.26 18.53
N ILE A 11 3.64 2.04 17.48
CA ILE A 11 3.92 1.67 16.09
C ILE A 11 5.39 1.92 15.75
N LEU A 12 5.97 3.02 16.24
CA LEU A 12 7.36 3.39 15.98
C LEU A 12 8.34 2.45 16.67
N GLU A 13 8.01 1.92 17.85
CA GLU A 13 8.82 0.90 18.53
C GLU A 13 8.92 -0.42 17.75
N ILE A 14 7.89 -0.76 16.97
CA ILE A 14 7.87 -1.98 16.14
C ILE A 14 8.59 -1.75 14.81
N LYS A 15 8.54 -0.52 14.29
CA LYS A 15 9.14 -0.12 13.02
C LYS A 15 10.46 0.62 13.25
N THR A 16 11.46 -0.10 13.70
CA THR A 16 12.82 0.46 13.82
C THR A 16 13.33 0.95 12.46
N ASN A 17 13.97 2.12 12.42
CA ASN A 17 14.51 2.76 11.22
C ASN A 17 13.50 3.18 10.15
N PHE A 18 12.21 3.29 10.47
CA PHE A 18 11.18 3.67 9.51
C PHE A 18 11.49 5.00 8.79
N ILE A 19 12.00 5.99 9.50
CA ILE A 19 12.35 7.30 8.93
C ILE A 19 13.54 7.20 7.99
N ASN A 20 14.60 6.51 8.42
CA ASN A 20 15.83 6.38 7.62
C ASN A 20 15.65 5.51 6.36
N GLN A 21 14.68 4.60 6.38
CA GLN A 21 14.37 3.74 5.23
C GLN A 21 13.38 4.38 4.25
N ASN A 22 12.75 5.49 4.66
CA ASN A 22 11.72 6.14 3.85
C ASN A 22 12.27 6.68 2.52
N GLU A 23 13.50 7.20 2.52
CA GLU A 23 14.16 7.67 1.28
C GLU A 23 14.38 6.51 0.29
N ASN A 24 14.88 5.37 0.75
CA ASN A 24 15.07 4.19 -0.10
C ASN A 24 13.73 3.68 -0.66
N LEU A 25 12.68 3.67 0.16
CA LEU A 25 11.33 3.32 -0.27
C LEU A 25 10.81 4.29 -1.33
N PHE A 26 11.05 5.58 -1.15
CA PHE A 26 10.63 6.62 -2.08
C PHE A 26 11.35 6.51 -3.44
N GLN A 27 12.66 6.25 -3.44
CA GLN A 27 13.42 6.01 -4.66
C GLN A 27 12.95 4.75 -5.40
N TRP A 28 12.66 3.67 -4.66
CA TRP A 28 12.06 2.48 -5.23
C TRP A 28 10.68 2.75 -5.85
N GLN A 29 9.82 3.49 -5.16
CA GLN A 29 8.52 3.90 -5.69
C GLN A 29 8.65 4.71 -6.97
N LYS A 30 9.62 5.64 -7.08
CA LYS A 30 9.88 6.39 -8.31
C LYS A 30 10.25 5.48 -9.48
N LYS A 31 11.12 4.48 -9.27
CA LYS A 31 11.46 3.50 -10.30
C LYS A 31 10.22 2.71 -10.76
N LEU A 32 9.41 2.27 -9.82
CA LEU A 32 8.18 1.54 -10.11
C LEU A 32 7.17 2.40 -10.88
N TYR A 33 7.01 3.67 -10.53
CA TYR A 33 6.15 4.60 -11.27
C TYR A 33 6.63 4.84 -12.70
N ASN A 34 7.93 4.90 -12.93
CA ASN A 34 8.48 5.01 -14.29
C ASN A 34 8.17 3.78 -15.13
N PHE A 35 8.13 2.60 -14.54
CA PHE A 35 7.69 1.39 -15.21
C PHE A 35 6.17 1.36 -15.41
N TYR A 36 5.39 1.80 -14.42
CA TYR A 36 3.94 1.90 -14.50
C TYR A 36 3.48 2.84 -15.63
N LYS A 37 4.16 3.96 -15.85
CA LYS A 37 3.88 4.90 -16.94
C LYS A 37 4.03 4.32 -18.34
N LYS A 38 4.74 3.22 -18.49
CA LYS A 38 4.92 2.51 -19.77
C LYS A 38 3.79 1.52 -20.06
N GLN A 39 2.88 1.30 -19.11
CA GLN A 39 1.77 0.38 -19.30
C GLN A 39 0.67 0.99 -20.17
N PRO A 40 -0.17 0.15 -20.82
CA PRO A 40 -1.33 0.64 -21.60
C PRO A 40 -2.28 1.50 -20.76
N TYR A 41 -2.95 2.44 -21.39
CA TYR A 41 -3.99 3.24 -20.73
C TYR A 41 -5.18 2.39 -20.35
N ARG A 42 -5.66 2.57 -19.13
CA ARG A 42 -6.86 1.93 -18.60
C ARG A 42 -8.12 2.56 -19.19
N LYS A 43 -8.92 1.75 -19.87
CA LYS A 43 -10.20 2.19 -20.46
C LYS A 43 -11.36 2.00 -19.50
N ASN A 44 -11.35 0.91 -18.74
CA ASN A 44 -12.45 0.50 -17.87
C ASN A 44 -12.04 0.50 -16.39
N CYS A 45 -13.01 0.70 -15.52
CA CYS A 45 -12.81 0.59 -14.09
C CYS A 45 -12.44 -0.84 -13.71
N LYS A 46 -11.43 -1.01 -12.86
CA LYS A 46 -10.92 -2.29 -12.40
C LYS A 46 -11.95 -3.11 -11.61
N ASN A 47 -12.90 -2.44 -10.95
CA ASN A 47 -13.89 -3.08 -10.09
C ASN A 47 -15.22 -3.32 -10.79
N CYS A 48 -15.80 -2.32 -11.45
CA CYS A 48 -17.13 -2.44 -12.07
C CYS A 48 -17.11 -2.61 -13.59
N GLU A 49 -15.93 -2.68 -14.19
CA GLU A 49 -15.65 -2.88 -15.63
C GLU A 49 -16.29 -1.85 -16.59
N ARG A 50 -17.05 -0.90 -16.06
CA ARG A 50 -17.61 0.19 -16.85
C ARG A 50 -16.53 1.17 -17.28
N LYS A 51 -16.80 1.92 -18.36
CA LYS A 51 -15.89 2.97 -18.86
C LYS A 51 -15.42 3.89 -17.73
N LEU A 52 -14.11 4.01 -17.58
CA LEU A 52 -13.50 4.75 -16.49
C LEU A 52 -13.69 6.26 -16.66
N ARG A 53 -14.53 6.83 -15.81
CA ARG A 53 -14.83 8.26 -15.72
C ARG A 53 -14.99 8.65 -14.26
N GLY A 54 -14.64 9.87 -13.89
CA GLY A 54 -14.83 10.35 -12.52
C GLY A 54 -13.88 11.47 -12.15
N ILE A 55 -13.78 11.71 -10.85
CA ILE A 55 -12.86 12.71 -10.28
C ILE A 55 -11.44 12.21 -10.46
N ASN A 56 -10.57 13.07 -10.97
CA ASN A 56 -9.16 12.74 -11.16
C ASN A 56 -8.25 13.63 -10.32
N PHE A 57 -7.11 13.07 -9.94
CA PHE A 57 -6.04 13.79 -9.25
C PHE A 57 -4.67 13.20 -9.63
N TYR A 58 -3.61 13.89 -9.25
CA TYR A 58 -2.25 13.50 -9.57
C TYR A 58 -1.44 13.22 -8.30
N LYS A 59 -0.67 12.16 -8.33
CA LYS A 59 0.35 11.84 -7.33
C LYS A 59 1.62 11.37 -8.04
N LEU A 60 2.76 11.99 -7.73
CA LEU A 60 4.05 11.69 -8.37
C LEU A 60 3.96 11.69 -9.91
N ASN A 61 3.27 12.67 -10.47
CA ASN A 61 3.05 12.81 -11.92
C ASN A 61 2.32 11.62 -12.59
N ILE A 62 1.57 10.85 -11.80
CA ILE A 62 0.65 9.83 -12.29
C ILE A 62 -0.78 10.29 -12.01
N LYS A 63 -1.61 10.18 -13.02
CA LYS A 63 -3.04 10.44 -12.92
C LYS A 63 -3.76 9.24 -12.30
N TYR A 64 -4.66 9.54 -11.37
CA TYR A 64 -5.60 8.57 -10.77
C TYR A 64 -7.02 9.05 -10.97
N ILE A 65 -7.96 8.12 -11.02
CA ILE A 65 -9.38 8.39 -11.24
C ILE A 65 -10.21 7.62 -10.21
N ILE A 66 -11.07 8.32 -9.49
CA ILE A 66 -12.11 7.71 -8.67
C ILE A 66 -13.31 7.47 -9.59
N CYS A 67 -13.66 6.21 -9.78
CA CYS A 67 -14.75 5.81 -10.65
C CYS A 67 -16.09 6.40 -10.19
N LYS A 68 -16.78 7.15 -11.04
CA LYS A 68 -18.08 7.75 -10.70
C LYS A 68 -19.20 6.74 -10.47
N ASN A 69 -19.04 5.51 -10.97
CA ASN A 69 -20.08 4.49 -10.86
C ASN A 69 -20.00 3.68 -9.55
N CYS A 70 -18.78 3.40 -9.06
CA CYS A 70 -18.60 2.51 -7.91
C CYS A 70 -17.64 3.06 -6.86
N GLY A 71 -17.12 4.28 -7.03
CA GLY A 71 -16.17 4.88 -6.08
C GLY A 71 -14.77 4.25 -6.06
N HIS A 72 -14.51 3.21 -6.88
CA HIS A 72 -13.22 2.54 -6.87
C HIS A 72 -12.10 3.44 -7.37
N PHE A 73 -10.98 3.40 -6.68
CA PHE A 73 -9.77 4.14 -6.99
C PHE A 73 -8.95 3.40 -8.07
N ASN A 74 -8.76 4.03 -9.22
CA ASN A 74 -8.01 3.47 -10.34
C ASN A 74 -6.80 4.32 -10.69
N GLY A 75 -5.68 3.68 -10.96
CA GLY A 75 -4.60 4.30 -11.71
C GLY A 75 -4.96 4.38 -13.19
N ILE A 76 -4.40 5.38 -13.91
CA ILE A 76 -4.70 5.61 -15.34
C ILE A 76 -4.14 4.53 -16.27
N PHE A 77 -3.17 3.74 -15.79
CA PHE A 77 -2.55 2.66 -16.58
C PHE A 77 -3.03 1.29 -16.11
N GLU A 78 -2.90 0.27 -16.97
CA GLU A 78 -3.28 -1.10 -16.64
C GLU A 78 -2.29 -1.77 -15.69
N ASP A 79 -2.82 -2.65 -14.83
CA ASP A 79 -2.01 -3.54 -13.99
C ASP A 79 -1.71 -4.82 -14.76
N THR A 80 -0.78 -4.75 -15.72
CA THR A 80 -0.41 -5.91 -16.53
C THR A 80 0.26 -7.00 -15.69
N LYS A 81 0.26 -8.24 -16.21
CA LYS A 81 0.98 -9.36 -15.56
C LYS A 81 2.47 -9.05 -15.39
N GLU A 82 3.06 -8.37 -16.36
CA GLU A 82 4.47 -7.96 -16.33
C GLU A 82 4.73 -6.93 -15.21
N LEU A 83 3.86 -5.92 -15.08
CA LEU A 83 3.92 -4.96 -13.97
C LEU A 83 3.79 -5.67 -12.63
N SER A 84 2.78 -6.54 -12.49
CA SER A 84 2.54 -7.29 -11.26
C SER A 84 3.73 -8.17 -10.89
N LYS A 85 4.31 -8.88 -11.86
CA LYS A 85 5.51 -9.69 -11.67
C LYS A 85 6.68 -8.84 -11.19
N LYS A 86 6.93 -7.71 -11.85
CA LYS A 86 7.99 -6.79 -11.46
C LYS A 86 7.77 -6.17 -10.08
N PHE A 87 6.52 -5.89 -9.73
CA PHE A 87 6.16 -5.34 -8.43
C PHE A 87 6.35 -6.34 -7.28
N TYR A 88 5.92 -7.60 -7.47
CA TYR A 88 5.86 -8.59 -6.40
C TYR A 88 7.04 -9.57 -6.37
N GLN A 89 7.85 -9.65 -7.42
CA GLN A 89 8.94 -10.64 -7.54
C GLN A 89 10.33 -10.02 -7.62
N THR A 90 10.49 -8.75 -7.25
CA THR A 90 11.82 -8.12 -7.26
C THR A 90 12.53 -8.32 -5.92
N SER A 91 13.86 -8.39 -5.97
CA SER A 91 14.72 -8.39 -4.77
C SER A 91 14.50 -7.16 -3.86
N GLU A 92 14.00 -6.07 -4.42
CA GLU A 92 13.64 -4.86 -3.68
C GLU A 92 12.37 -5.04 -2.86
N GLN A 93 11.41 -5.84 -3.34
CA GLN A 93 10.23 -6.26 -2.58
C GLN A 93 10.62 -7.16 -1.40
N GLU A 94 11.58 -8.06 -1.59
CA GLU A 94 12.13 -8.87 -0.51
C GLU A 94 12.81 -8.00 0.55
N LYS A 95 13.55 -6.96 0.14
CA LYS A 95 14.13 -5.99 1.08
C LYS A 95 13.05 -5.25 1.86
N TYR A 96 11.95 -4.86 1.20
CA TYR A 96 10.82 -4.23 1.86
C TYR A 96 10.10 -5.19 2.82
N SER A 97 9.89 -6.44 2.43
CA SER A 97 9.29 -7.46 3.30
C SER A 97 10.17 -7.76 4.51
N LYS A 98 11.49 -7.72 4.36
CA LYS A 98 12.46 -7.90 5.47
C LYS A 98 12.35 -6.84 6.57
N ILE A 99 11.82 -5.65 6.26
CA ILE A 99 11.51 -4.64 7.29
C ILE A 99 10.42 -5.14 8.25
N TYR A 100 9.57 -6.04 7.78
CA TYR A 100 8.49 -6.65 8.55
C TYR A 100 8.79 -8.08 9.00
N VAL A 101 9.93 -8.64 8.59
CA VAL A 101 10.36 -9.97 9.07
C VAL A 101 10.77 -9.83 10.53
N GLU A 102 9.99 -10.46 11.35
CA GLU A 102 10.22 -10.55 12.77
C GLU A 102 11.43 -11.43 13.00
N LYS A 103 12.47 -10.83 13.53
CA LYS A 103 13.71 -11.54 13.85
C LYS A 103 13.55 -12.46 15.06
N GLU A 104 12.54 -12.20 15.89
CA GLU A 104 12.33 -12.90 17.14
C GLU A 104 10.83 -13.12 17.44
N LYS A 105 10.50 -14.23 18.10
CA LYS A 105 9.14 -14.54 18.58
C LYS A 105 8.55 -13.42 19.47
N LYS A 106 9.41 -12.70 20.18
CA LYS A 106 9.04 -11.55 21.01
C LYS A 106 8.43 -10.41 20.19
N ASP A 107 8.98 -10.10 19.03
CA ASP A 107 8.48 -9.05 18.14
C ASP A 107 7.12 -9.44 17.54
N TYR A 108 6.94 -10.70 17.22
CA TYR A 108 5.66 -11.25 16.76
C TYR A 108 4.57 -11.08 17.83
N ASN A 109 4.83 -11.49 19.06
CA ASN A 109 3.89 -11.37 20.17
C ASN A 109 3.55 -9.90 20.47
N LYS A 110 4.53 -9.00 20.37
CA LYS A 110 4.33 -7.55 20.50
C LYS A 110 3.40 -7.01 19.42
N ARG A 111 3.54 -7.46 18.17
CA ARG A 111 2.62 -7.10 17.07
C ARG A 111 1.22 -7.64 17.28
N ILE A 112 1.08 -8.90 17.71
CA ILE A 112 -0.25 -9.46 18.05
C ILE A 112 -0.93 -8.55 19.07
N LYS A 113 -0.27 -8.30 20.19
CA LYS A 113 -0.83 -7.52 21.30
C LYS A 113 -1.20 -6.08 20.91
N ASN A 114 -0.31 -5.39 20.19
CA ASN A 114 -0.43 -3.95 19.96
C ASN A 114 -1.12 -3.59 18.64
N ILE A 115 -1.23 -4.53 17.69
CA ILE A 115 -1.80 -4.25 16.37
C ILE A 115 -3.00 -5.15 16.06
N TYR A 116 -2.84 -6.48 16.14
CA TYR A 116 -3.88 -7.39 15.64
C TYR A 116 -5.04 -7.57 16.61
N LEU A 117 -4.77 -7.75 17.90
CA LEU A 117 -5.82 -7.88 18.91
C LEU A 117 -6.74 -6.65 19.01
N PRO A 118 -6.23 -5.40 19.02
CA PRO A 118 -7.11 -4.23 19.02
C PRO A 118 -7.96 -4.13 17.75
N LYS A 119 -7.46 -4.55 16.59
CA LYS A 119 -8.25 -4.59 15.35
C LYS A 119 -9.34 -5.66 15.40
N ALA A 120 -9.00 -6.86 15.87
CA ALA A 120 -9.97 -7.95 16.01
C ALA A 120 -11.08 -7.59 17.01
N LYS A 121 -10.75 -7.01 18.15
CA LYS A 121 -11.73 -6.51 19.11
C LYS A 121 -12.66 -5.46 18.51
N PHE A 122 -12.11 -4.49 17.79
CA PHE A 122 -12.91 -3.49 17.11
C PHE A 122 -13.93 -4.10 16.14
N LEU A 123 -13.53 -5.14 15.36
CA LEU A 123 -14.42 -5.82 14.43
C LEU A 123 -15.51 -6.67 15.12
N ILE A 124 -15.26 -7.17 16.32
CA ILE A 124 -16.23 -7.97 17.07
C ILE A 124 -17.25 -7.07 17.80
N GLU A 125 -16.81 -5.90 18.24
CA GLU A 125 -17.62 -4.95 19.02
C GLU A 125 -18.50 -4.04 18.15
N ASN A 126 -18.32 -4.02 16.79
CA ASN A 126 -19.05 -3.20 15.83
C ASN A 126 -19.52 -4.01 14.61
#